data_3bfb6bd54e31adc2f3baa77826c22a27
#
_entry.id   3bfb6bd54e31adc2f3baa77826c22a27
#
_cell.length_a   1.000
_cell.length_b   1.000
_cell.length_c   1.000
_cell.angle_alpha   90.00
_cell.angle_beta   90.00
_cell.angle_gamma   90.00
#
_symmetry.space_group_name_H-M   'P 1'
#
loop_
_entity.id
_entity.type
_entity.pdbx_description
1 polymer ?
#
loop_
_entity_poly.entity_id
_entity_poly.type
_entity_poly.pdbx_seq_one_letter_code
_entity_poly.pdbx_strand_id
1 'polypeptide(L)'
;MRDAVLMETANTAPRRSEDSGELTVGQVAGLVGVSVRTLHHWDEIGLVVPSARSWAGYRLYEPDDVARIHRVLVYRETGMPLAEVARILDDPDVDATAHLARQRELLQHRIAHLTRMLRAVDTMMEKNS
;
A
#
# COMPACT_ATOMS: atom_id res chain seq x y z
N MET A 1 8.16 20.73 -5.27
CA MET A 1 7.94 20.74 -5.12
C MET A 1 7.81 20.49 -4.75
N ARG A 2 8.10 20.15 -5.03
CA ARG A 2 7.96 19.87 -5.01
C ARG A 2 8.29 19.52 -4.60
N ASP A 3 8.78 19.04 -4.90
CA ASP A 3 9.04 18.72 -4.76
C ASP A 3 9.49 18.25 -4.42
N ALA A 4 9.94 18.02 -4.55
CA ALA A 4 10.20 17.62 -4.41
C ALA A 4 10.53 17.08 -4.25
N VAL A 5 10.81 16.85 -4.51
CA VAL A 5 10.92 16.46 -4.51
C VAL A 5 11.25 16.04 -4.68
N LEU A 6 11.64 15.73 -4.98
CA LEU A 6 11.73 15.54 -5.31
C LEU A 6 12.27 15.45 -5.57
N MET A 7 12.74 15.20 -5.92
CA MET A 7 12.91 15.26 -6.31
C MET A 7 13.45 15.10 -6.61
N GLU A 8 13.94 14.80 -7.01
CA GLU A 8 14.15 14.81 -7.49
C GLU A 8 14.60 14.43 -7.64
N THR A 9 15.09 14.10 -7.92
CA THR A 9 15.32 13.77 -8.26
C THR A 9 15.72 13.28 -8.57
N ALA A 10 16.11 12.87 -8.88
CA ALA A 10 16.29 12.51 -9.48
C ALA A 10 16.60 12.15 -9.87
N ASN A 11 16.84 11.77 -10.39
CA ASN A 11 16.90 11.47 -11.15
C ASN A 11 17.14 11.19 -11.77
N THR A 12 17.56 10.80 -12.22
CA THR A 12 17.54 10.67 -13.13
C THR A 12 17.31 10.64 -14.04
N ALA A 13 17.32 10.63 -14.49
CA ALA A 13 16.85 10.65 -15.41
C ALA A 13 16.36 10.94 -16.00
N PRO A 14 16.12 10.85 -16.42
CA PRO A 14 15.45 11.83 -16.96
C PRO A 14 14.41 12.33 -16.21
N ARG A 15 14.30 12.89 -15.85
CA ARG A 15 13.45 13.31 -15.19
C ARG A 15 12.08 13.39 -15.58
N ARG A 16 11.72 13.11 -16.61
CA ARG A 16 10.50 13.11 -17.02
C ARG A 16 9.58 12.29 -16.32
N SER A 17 9.98 11.11 -15.84
CA SER A 17 9.15 10.27 -15.02
C SER A 17 8.69 11.02 -13.78
N GLU A 18 9.48 11.92 -13.28
CA GLU A 18 9.08 12.73 -12.15
C GLU A 18 7.90 13.63 -12.50
N ASP A 19 7.92 14.16 -13.73
CA ASP A 19 6.86 15.05 -14.16
C ASP A 19 5.53 14.33 -14.30
N SER A 20 5.56 13.04 -14.61
CA SER A 20 4.34 12.24 -14.78
C SER A 20 3.89 11.58 -13.50
N GLY A 21 4.64 11.73 -12.41
CA GLY A 21 4.30 11.09 -11.14
C GLY A 21 4.72 9.65 -11.05
N GLU A 22 5.51 9.16 -12.00
CA GLU A 22 5.99 7.78 -11.99
C GLU A 22 7.10 7.60 -10.99
N LEU A 23 7.10 6.46 -10.31
CA LEU A 23 8.04 6.16 -9.24
C LEU A 23 8.73 4.83 -9.48
N THR A 24 10.00 4.75 -9.05
CA THR A 24 10.74 3.48 -9.07
C THR A 24 10.25 2.59 -7.93
N VAL A 25 10.60 1.30 -8.01
CA VAL A 25 10.23 0.35 -6.97
C VAL A 25 10.78 0.78 -5.60
N GLY A 26 12.00 1.31 -5.56
CA GLY A 26 12.58 1.77 -4.29
C GLY A 26 11.83 2.96 -3.71
N GLN A 27 11.44 3.89 -4.57
CA GLN A 27 10.67 5.05 -4.12
C GLN A 27 9.31 4.64 -3.58
N VAL A 28 8.63 3.72 -4.26
CA VAL A 28 7.32 3.23 -3.81
C VAL A 28 7.45 2.48 -2.50
N ALA A 29 8.46 1.62 -2.37
CA ALA A 29 8.69 0.88 -1.13
C ALA A 29 8.80 1.82 0.06
N GLY A 30 9.58 2.89 -0.09
CA GLY A 30 9.73 3.88 0.98
C GLY A 30 8.44 4.64 1.26
N LEU A 31 7.69 4.96 0.21
CA LEU A 31 6.45 5.73 0.34
C LEU A 31 5.35 4.94 1.06
N VAL A 32 5.16 3.68 0.69
CA VAL A 32 4.04 2.89 1.21
C VAL A 32 4.41 2.01 2.40
N GLY A 33 5.68 1.91 2.73
CA GLY A 33 6.11 1.17 3.91
C GLY A 33 6.17 -0.33 3.74
N VAL A 34 6.44 -0.82 2.52
CA VAL A 34 6.69 -2.25 2.29
C VAL A 34 8.08 -2.42 1.70
N SER A 35 8.60 -3.64 1.72
CA SER A 35 9.93 -3.90 1.17
C SER A 35 9.89 -4.00 -0.35
N VAL A 36 11.04 -3.71 -0.97
CA VAL A 36 11.21 -3.91 -2.42
C VAL A 36 10.92 -5.38 -2.77
N ARG A 37 11.34 -6.30 -1.90
CA ARG A 37 11.10 -7.72 -2.11
C ARG A 37 9.61 -8.04 -2.18
N THR A 38 8.82 -7.44 -1.31
CA THR A 38 7.37 -7.62 -1.32
C THR A 38 6.78 -7.11 -2.63
N LEU A 39 7.22 -5.94 -3.10
CA LEU A 39 6.72 -5.38 -4.36
C LEU A 39 7.10 -6.25 -5.55
N HIS A 40 8.33 -6.81 -5.56
CA HIS A 40 8.72 -7.74 -6.62
C HIS A 40 7.87 -8.99 -6.61
N HIS A 41 7.54 -9.51 -5.42
CA HIS A 41 6.67 -10.67 -5.29
C HIS A 41 5.27 -10.35 -5.84
N TRP A 42 4.72 -9.19 -5.48
CA TRP A 42 3.40 -8.80 -5.95
C TRP A 42 3.36 -8.61 -7.47
N ASP A 43 4.47 -8.17 -8.06
CA ASP A 43 4.61 -8.09 -9.51
C ASP A 43 4.58 -9.49 -10.12
N GLU A 44 5.36 -10.42 -9.55
CA GLU A 44 5.45 -11.79 -10.05
C GLU A 44 4.09 -12.50 -10.06
N ILE A 45 3.30 -12.30 -9.01
CA ILE A 45 2.00 -12.97 -8.91
C ILE A 45 0.88 -12.18 -9.58
N GLY A 46 1.19 -11.04 -10.18
CA GLY A 46 0.20 -10.24 -10.89
C GLY A 46 -0.72 -9.42 -10.00
N LEU A 47 -0.38 -9.29 -8.72
CA LEU A 47 -1.23 -8.52 -7.80
C LEU A 47 -1.10 -7.03 -8.04
N VAL A 48 0.13 -6.53 -8.10
CA VAL A 48 0.43 -5.14 -8.45
C VAL A 48 1.59 -5.14 -9.44
N VAL A 49 1.29 -4.83 -10.68
CA VAL A 49 2.28 -4.82 -11.76
C VAL A 49 2.56 -3.39 -12.15
N PRO A 50 3.82 -2.94 -12.08
CA PRO A 50 4.14 -1.58 -12.51
C PRO A 50 3.70 -1.38 -13.95
N SER A 51 2.96 -0.32 -14.23
CA SER A 51 2.31 -0.15 -15.53
C SER A 51 3.14 0.67 -16.50
N ALA A 52 4.29 1.20 -16.08
CA ALA A 52 5.12 2.03 -16.95
C ALA A 52 6.57 1.53 -16.94
N ARG A 53 7.38 2.07 -17.84
CA ARG A 53 8.81 1.81 -17.88
C ARG A 53 9.52 3.10 -18.20
N SER A 54 10.70 3.28 -17.62
CA SER A 54 11.58 4.36 -18.04
C SER A 54 12.08 4.01 -19.44
N TRP A 55 12.57 4.99 -20.15
CA TRP A 55 13.09 4.68 -21.47
C TRP A 55 14.42 3.90 -21.42
N ALA A 56 15.00 3.75 -20.22
CA ALA A 56 16.10 2.82 -20.00
C ALA A 56 15.60 1.40 -19.70
N GLY A 57 14.28 1.19 -19.68
CA GLY A 57 13.70 -0.14 -19.50
C GLY A 57 13.36 -0.52 -18.07
N TYR A 58 13.60 0.35 -17.09
CA TYR A 58 13.28 0.06 -15.71
C TYR A 58 11.78 0.20 -15.46
N ARG A 59 11.24 -0.66 -14.61
CA ARG A 59 9.81 -0.65 -14.30
C ARG A 59 9.48 0.55 -13.40
N LEU A 60 8.37 1.20 -13.71
CA LEU A 60 7.91 2.37 -12.97
C LEU A 60 6.46 2.20 -12.56
N TYR A 61 6.15 2.67 -11.36
CA TYR A 61 4.79 2.64 -10.82
C TYR A 61 4.11 3.98 -11.09
N GLU A 62 2.94 3.91 -11.69
CA GLU A 62 2.13 5.10 -11.92
C GLU A 62 1.24 5.37 -10.70
N PRO A 63 0.64 6.56 -10.60
CA PRO A 63 -0.22 6.87 -9.44
C PRO A 63 -1.33 5.83 -9.20
N ASP A 64 -1.92 5.29 -10.27
CA ASP A 64 -2.95 4.25 -10.11
C ASP A 64 -2.39 2.96 -9.54
N ASP A 65 -1.14 2.64 -9.86
CA ASP A 65 -0.47 1.47 -9.28
C ASP A 65 -0.27 1.66 -7.79
N VAL A 66 0.12 2.86 -7.38
CA VAL A 66 0.31 3.18 -5.97
C VAL A 66 -1.02 3.13 -5.23
N ALA A 67 -2.09 3.63 -5.85
CA ALA A 67 -3.43 3.56 -5.26
C ALA A 67 -3.85 2.11 -5.05
N ARG A 68 -3.54 1.23 -6.01
CA ARG A 68 -3.82 -0.19 -5.88
C ARG A 68 -3.04 -0.81 -4.73
N ILE A 69 -1.77 -0.42 -4.55
CA ILE A 69 -0.97 -0.89 -3.41
C ILE A 69 -1.66 -0.53 -2.09
N HIS A 70 -2.13 0.71 -1.96
CA HIS A 70 -2.82 1.12 -0.74
C HIS A 70 -4.04 0.28 -0.48
N ARG A 71 -4.81 -0.06 -1.52
CA ARG A 71 -5.98 -0.92 -1.37
C ARG A 71 -5.59 -2.32 -0.92
N VAL A 72 -4.51 -2.86 -1.47
CA VAL A 72 -3.99 -4.17 -1.05
C VAL A 72 -3.64 -4.14 0.44
N LEU A 73 -2.97 -3.07 0.87
CA LEU A 73 -2.57 -2.96 2.27
C LEU A 73 -3.77 -2.91 3.21
N VAL A 74 -4.81 -2.17 2.84
CA VAL A 74 -6.03 -2.09 3.65
C VAL A 74 -6.67 -3.48 3.80
N TYR A 75 -6.84 -4.21 2.70
CA TYR A 75 -7.46 -5.53 2.76
C TYR A 75 -6.59 -6.51 3.54
N ARG A 76 -5.27 -6.46 3.36
CA ARG A 76 -4.38 -7.34 4.08
C ARG A 76 -4.39 -7.08 5.58
N GLU A 77 -4.54 -5.83 5.98
CA GLU A 77 -4.55 -5.46 7.38
C GLU A 77 -5.72 -6.11 8.12
N THR A 78 -6.81 -6.38 7.41
CA THR A 78 -7.97 -7.05 8.00
C THR A 78 -7.93 -8.57 7.85
N GLY A 79 -6.80 -9.11 7.35
CA GLY A 79 -6.58 -10.55 7.31
C GLY A 79 -7.03 -11.23 6.02
N MET A 80 -7.40 -10.47 5.00
CA MET A 80 -7.84 -11.06 3.74
C MET A 80 -6.65 -11.70 3.01
N PRO A 81 -6.77 -12.94 2.55
CA PRO A 81 -5.70 -13.57 1.77
C PRO A 81 -5.44 -12.84 0.47
N LEU A 82 -4.17 -12.81 0.03
CA LEU A 82 -3.78 -12.10 -1.18
C LEU A 82 -4.56 -12.54 -2.42
N ALA A 83 -4.84 -13.84 -2.53
CA ALA A 83 -5.59 -14.34 -3.69
C ALA A 83 -6.99 -13.73 -3.76
N GLU A 84 -7.61 -13.55 -2.61
CA GLU A 84 -8.93 -12.94 -2.54
C GLU A 84 -8.87 -11.45 -2.84
N VAL A 85 -7.83 -10.78 -2.34
CA VAL A 85 -7.61 -9.36 -2.62
C VAL A 85 -7.50 -9.15 -4.13
N ALA A 86 -6.68 -9.98 -4.80
CA ALA A 86 -6.49 -9.86 -6.24
C ALA A 86 -7.80 -10.02 -6.99
N ARG A 87 -8.60 -11.01 -6.57
CA ARG A 87 -9.87 -11.28 -7.23
C ARG A 87 -10.83 -10.09 -7.09
N ILE A 88 -10.89 -9.49 -5.91
CA ILE A 88 -11.75 -8.34 -5.67
C ILE A 88 -11.29 -7.13 -6.48
N LEU A 89 -9.98 -6.86 -6.50
CA LEU A 89 -9.45 -5.69 -7.18
C LEU A 89 -9.60 -5.80 -8.70
N ASP A 90 -9.64 -7.01 -9.23
CA ASP A 90 -9.74 -7.23 -10.67
C ASP A 90 -11.16 -7.46 -11.17
N ASP A 91 -12.14 -7.51 -10.27
CA ASP A 91 -13.52 -7.76 -10.64
C ASP A 91 -14.22 -6.44 -10.97
N PRO A 92 -14.63 -6.22 -12.23
CA PRO A 92 -15.28 -4.98 -12.63
C PRO A 92 -16.68 -4.82 -12.02
N ASP A 93 -17.27 -5.90 -11.54
CA ASP A 93 -18.61 -5.87 -10.98
C ASP A 93 -18.62 -5.70 -9.46
N VAL A 94 -17.44 -5.62 -8.84
CA VAL A 94 -17.37 -5.50 -7.39
C VAL A 94 -17.79 -4.08 -6.96
N ASP A 95 -18.55 -4.03 -5.88
CA ASP A 95 -18.89 -2.74 -5.27
C ASP A 95 -17.76 -2.34 -4.33
N ALA A 96 -16.84 -1.52 -4.83
CA ALA A 96 -15.67 -1.11 -4.08
C ALA A 96 -16.06 -0.37 -2.80
N THR A 97 -17.11 0.46 -2.86
CA THR A 97 -17.55 1.20 -1.68
C THR A 97 -18.06 0.27 -0.59
N ALA A 98 -18.84 -0.74 -0.96
CA ALA A 98 -19.34 -1.73 0.01
C ALA A 98 -18.18 -2.50 0.64
N HIS A 99 -17.21 -2.91 -0.16
CA HIS A 99 -16.04 -3.61 0.38
C HIS A 99 -15.24 -2.73 1.33
N LEU A 100 -15.03 -1.47 0.98
CA LEU A 100 -14.29 -0.54 1.84
C LEU A 100 -15.07 -0.27 3.14
N ALA A 101 -16.39 -0.15 3.06
CA ALA A 101 -17.22 0.01 4.26
C ALA A 101 -17.08 -1.18 5.19
N ARG A 102 -17.05 -2.38 4.62
CA ARG A 102 -16.85 -3.60 5.39
C ARG A 102 -15.48 -3.61 6.07
N GLN A 103 -14.43 -3.22 5.34
CA GLN A 103 -13.09 -3.13 5.89
C GLN A 103 -13.03 -2.11 7.03
N ARG A 104 -13.74 -1.00 6.87
CA ARG A 104 -13.81 0.03 7.90
C ARG A 104 -14.40 -0.55 9.18
N GLU A 105 -15.48 -1.30 9.08
CA GLU A 105 -16.09 -1.96 10.23
C GLU A 105 -15.12 -2.90 10.94
N LEU A 106 -14.43 -3.73 10.16
CA LEU A 106 -13.46 -4.67 10.72
C LEU A 106 -12.34 -3.95 11.46
N LEU A 107 -11.86 -2.84 10.88
CA LEU A 107 -10.83 -2.04 11.54
C LEU A 107 -11.34 -1.40 12.83
N GLN A 108 -12.59 -0.93 12.83
CA GLN A 108 -13.19 -0.36 14.04
C GLN A 108 -13.28 -1.39 15.15
N HIS A 109 -13.67 -2.63 14.83
CA HIS A 109 -13.70 -3.72 15.80
C HIS A 109 -12.30 -4.01 16.34
N ARG A 110 -11.29 -3.95 15.46
CA ARG A 110 -9.91 -4.19 15.85
C ARG A 110 -9.40 -3.10 16.79
N ILE A 111 -9.73 -1.84 16.48
CA ILE A 111 -9.38 -0.71 17.34
C ILE A 111 -10.01 -0.89 18.72
N ALA A 112 -11.28 -1.26 18.77
CA ALA A 112 -11.97 -1.48 20.05
C ALA A 112 -11.30 -2.60 20.86
N HIS A 113 -10.94 -3.69 20.19
CA HIS A 113 -10.26 -4.79 20.85
C HIS A 113 -8.91 -4.35 21.41
N LEU A 114 -8.11 -3.66 20.60
CA LEU A 114 -6.79 -3.19 21.03
C LEU A 114 -6.91 -2.17 22.17
N THR A 115 -7.93 -1.32 22.13
CA THR A 115 -8.17 -0.37 23.20
C THR A 115 -8.45 -1.09 24.51
N ARG A 116 -9.25 -2.17 24.47
CA ARG A 116 -9.51 -2.98 25.67
C ARG A 116 -8.24 -3.64 26.19
N MET A 117 -7.41 -4.16 25.27
CA MET A 117 -6.13 -4.78 25.65
C MET A 117 -5.21 -3.77 26.31
N LEU A 118 -5.15 -2.56 25.78
CA LEU A 118 -4.31 -1.51 26.33
C LEU A 118 -4.77 -1.16 27.75
N ARG A 119 -6.06 -1.04 27.97
CA ARG A 119 -6.60 -0.78 29.32
C ARG A 119 -6.24 -1.89 30.29
N ALA A 120 -6.29 -3.14 29.82
CA ALA A 120 -5.91 -4.28 30.67
C ALA A 120 -4.45 -4.19 31.06
N VAL A 121 -3.58 -3.85 30.13
CA VAL A 121 -2.15 -3.69 30.42
C VAL A 121 -1.95 -2.56 31.43
N ASP A 122 -2.62 -1.42 31.23
CA ASP A 122 -2.50 -0.29 32.15
C ASP A 122 -2.91 -0.70 33.58
N THR A 123 -3.99 -1.47 33.70
CA THR A 123 -4.43 -1.95 35.00
C THR A 123 -3.38 -2.87 35.63
N MET A 124 -2.78 -3.75 34.84
CA MET A 124 -1.75 -4.66 35.37
C MET A 124 -0.51 -3.87 35.82
N MET A 125 -0.14 -2.81 35.07
CA MET A 125 0.98 -1.99 35.47
C MET A 125 0.72 -1.25 36.78
N GLU A 126 -0.49 -0.74 36.97
CA GLU A 126 -0.87 -0.10 38.24
C GLU A 126 -0.74 -1.04 39.42
N LYS A 127 -1.17 -2.29 39.26
CA LYS A 127 -1.12 -3.26 40.33
C LYS A 127 0.30 -3.68 40.69
N ASN A 128 1.23 -3.52 39.75
CA ASN A 128 2.61 -3.92 39.96
C ASN A 128 3.53 -2.77 40.37
N SER A 129 3.00 -1.56 40.51
CA SER A 129 3.81 -0.40 40.90
C SER A 129 3.73 -0.10 42.40
#